data_b1ac273fddef204047a20142b827e305
#
_entry.id   b1ac273fddef204047a20142b827e305
#
_cell.length_a   1.000
_cell.length_b   1.000
_cell.length_c   1.000
_cell.angle_alpha   90.00
_cell.angle_beta   90.00
_cell.angle_gamma   90.00
#
_symmetry.space_group_name_H-M   'P 1'
#
loop_
_entity.id
_entity.type
_entity.pdbx_description
1 polymer ?
#
loop_
_entity_poly.entity_id
_entity_poly.type
_entity_poly.pdbx_seq_one_letter_code
_entity_poly.pdbx_strand_id
1 'polypeptide(L)'
;QRPSETPDKIVNDFYRFDSMQAAAKNGADAQVAQFLSTAQPSAMTESIRTAWLKNLGTRGDVAQFRQQYALLPEAGRDTETKCYAAAFGIEQNSRLVNDVLESGDKLSAGCFLLLQKNIGSVNQSRAWRRVRILLAADQVAYARTLAAALGSPLENTDGAGAQENQLRSVISTAAQKTPQASAVRLQQMAGSLTGEQAGFGWGVLATAYAKDQQFDQALALYAQADRSQLTQEHFDWFARSALRGKHWQTLDSVIASMPESGQRDATWLYWRGRALAAQGHSAEAQALYRQAAQTGRNFYAVLATEELGQRIST
;
A
#
# COMPACT_ATOMS: atom_id res chain seq x y z
N GLN A 1 -7.31 -42.77 13.96
CA GLN A 1 -6.00 -42.37 14.47
C GLN A 1 -5.10 -42.06 13.30
N ARG A 2 -4.67 -40.76 13.17
CA ARG A 2 -3.61 -40.41 12.22
C ARG A 2 -2.34 -41.08 12.70
N PRO A 3 -1.57 -41.77 11.83
CA PRO A 3 -0.28 -42.30 12.25
C PRO A 3 0.59 -41.11 12.69
N SER A 4 1.26 -41.26 13.85
CA SER A 4 2.20 -40.26 14.35
C SER A 4 3.31 -40.08 13.31
N GLU A 5 3.47 -38.85 12.80
CA GLU A 5 4.56 -38.55 11.89
C GLU A 5 5.90 -38.67 12.61
N THR A 6 6.85 -39.43 12.02
CA THR A 6 8.19 -39.55 12.57
C THR A 6 8.96 -38.25 12.32
N PRO A 7 9.93 -37.87 13.22
CA PRO A 7 10.77 -36.71 12.98
C PRO A 7 11.48 -36.71 11.62
N ASP A 8 11.94 -37.88 11.15
CA ASP A 8 12.61 -38.02 9.87
C ASP A 8 11.66 -37.68 8.68
N LYS A 9 10.39 -38.09 8.77
CA LYS A 9 9.38 -37.74 7.76
C LYS A 9 9.14 -36.25 7.72
N ILE A 10 9.03 -35.60 8.86
CA ILE A 10 8.83 -34.13 8.95
C ILE A 10 10.00 -33.40 8.30
N VAL A 11 11.24 -33.79 8.59
CA VAL A 11 12.46 -33.21 8.02
C VAL A 11 12.50 -33.41 6.50
N ASN A 12 12.20 -34.61 6.01
CA ASN A 12 12.19 -34.92 4.59
C ASN A 12 11.09 -34.12 3.84
N ASP A 13 9.91 -34.00 4.41
CA ASP A 13 8.83 -33.18 3.84
C ASP A 13 9.23 -31.70 3.78
N PHE A 14 9.92 -31.19 4.80
CA PHE A 14 10.44 -29.83 4.81
C PHE A 14 11.45 -29.60 3.68
N TYR A 15 12.45 -30.47 3.52
CA TYR A 15 13.44 -30.37 2.43
C TYR A 15 12.77 -30.47 1.06
N ARG A 16 11.81 -31.34 0.90
CA ARG A 16 11.07 -31.48 -0.36
C ARG A 16 10.29 -30.21 -0.70
N PHE A 17 9.63 -29.62 0.30
CA PHE A 17 8.92 -28.35 0.15
C PHE A 17 9.87 -27.23 -0.25
N ASP A 18 10.97 -27.07 0.48
CA ASP A 18 11.98 -26.04 0.23
C ASP A 18 12.59 -26.18 -1.17
N SER A 19 12.91 -27.40 -1.60
CA SER A 19 13.39 -27.71 -2.92
C SER A 19 12.37 -27.34 -4.01
N MET A 20 11.10 -27.64 -3.81
CA MET A 20 10.05 -27.32 -4.78
C MET A 20 9.74 -25.82 -4.82
N GLN A 21 9.83 -25.11 -3.69
CA GLN A 21 9.74 -23.65 -3.67
C GLN A 21 10.82 -23.02 -4.53
N ALA A 22 12.07 -23.48 -4.38
CA ALA A 22 13.19 -23.01 -5.20
C ALA A 22 12.99 -23.34 -6.68
N ALA A 23 12.55 -24.54 -7.00
CA ALA A 23 12.25 -24.97 -8.37
C ALA A 23 11.15 -24.09 -9.00
N ALA A 24 10.10 -23.78 -8.26
CA ALA A 24 9.02 -22.90 -8.70
C ALA A 24 9.54 -21.47 -8.99
N LYS A 25 10.33 -20.92 -8.11
CA LYS A 25 10.93 -19.58 -8.27
C LYS A 25 11.90 -19.52 -9.46
N ASN A 26 12.58 -20.63 -9.75
CA ASN A 26 13.56 -20.71 -10.83
C ASN A 26 12.96 -21.12 -12.19
N GLY A 27 11.66 -21.39 -12.26
CA GLY A 27 11.00 -21.75 -13.51
C GLY A 27 11.29 -23.17 -13.98
N ALA A 28 11.57 -24.11 -13.07
CA ALA A 28 11.71 -25.52 -13.38
C ALA A 28 10.33 -26.19 -13.60
N ASP A 29 9.68 -25.84 -14.69
CA ASP A 29 8.26 -26.11 -14.93
C ASP A 29 7.91 -27.60 -14.88
N ALA A 30 8.68 -28.47 -15.55
CA ALA A 30 8.40 -29.89 -15.60
C ALA A 30 8.45 -30.52 -14.19
N GLN A 31 9.46 -30.15 -13.40
CA GLN A 31 9.64 -30.65 -12.05
C GLN A 31 8.51 -30.20 -11.12
N VAL A 32 8.14 -28.92 -11.19
CA VAL A 32 7.05 -28.36 -10.37
C VAL A 32 5.70 -28.94 -10.78
N ALA A 33 5.44 -29.05 -12.08
CA ALA A 33 4.19 -29.64 -12.61
C ALA A 33 4.03 -31.06 -12.15
N GLN A 34 5.08 -31.89 -12.24
CA GLN A 34 5.04 -33.27 -11.79
C GLN A 34 4.76 -33.39 -10.30
N PHE A 35 5.43 -32.58 -9.48
CA PHE A 35 5.23 -32.56 -8.03
C PHE A 35 3.78 -32.18 -7.68
N LEU A 36 3.25 -31.11 -8.26
CA LEU A 36 1.90 -30.62 -7.97
C LEU A 36 0.81 -31.57 -8.48
N SER A 37 1.07 -32.35 -9.54
CA SER A 37 0.11 -33.31 -10.07
C SER A 37 -0.15 -34.49 -9.14
N THR A 38 0.82 -34.82 -8.28
CA THR A 38 0.78 -35.99 -7.37
C THR A 38 0.67 -35.62 -5.89
N ALA A 39 0.94 -34.36 -5.54
CA ALA A 39 0.92 -33.92 -4.15
C ALA A 39 -0.52 -33.71 -3.67
N GLN A 40 -0.76 -34.01 -2.38
CA GLN A 40 -2.01 -33.71 -1.72
C GLN A 40 -2.20 -32.18 -1.60
N PRO A 41 -3.39 -31.66 -1.90
CA PRO A 41 -3.67 -30.25 -1.71
C PRO A 41 -3.44 -29.83 -0.26
N SER A 42 -2.69 -28.75 -0.08
CA SER A 42 -2.33 -28.22 1.26
C SER A 42 -1.90 -26.76 1.14
N ALA A 43 -1.73 -26.08 2.25
CA ALA A 43 -1.15 -24.74 2.28
C ALA A 43 0.26 -24.70 1.63
N MET A 44 1.04 -25.77 1.80
CA MET A 44 2.37 -25.91 1.21
C MET A 44 2.31 -26.00 -0.32
N THR A 45 1.41 -26.80 -0.89
CA THR A 45 1.24 -26.94 -2.34
C THR A 45 0.68 -25.66 -2.95
N GLU A 46 -0.20 -24.94 -2.27
CA GLU A 46 -0.69 -23.64 -2.69
C GLU A 46 0.44 -22.61 -2.75
N SER A 47 1.32 -22.62 -1.74
CA SER A 47 2.51 -21.72 -1.69
C SER A 47 3.44 -21.99 -2.86
N ILE A 48 3.71 -23.24 -3.18
CA ILE A 48 4.55 -23.63 -4.32
C ILE A 48 3.89 -23.19 -5.64
N ARG A 49 2.59 -23.44 -5.80
CA ARG A 49 1.85 -23.00 -7.00
C ARG A 49 1.88 -21.48 -7.16
N THR A 50 1.71 -20.75 -6.06
CA THR A 50 1.79 -19.29 -6.06
C THR A 50 3.16 -18.78 -6.51
N ALA A 51 4.24 -19.38 -6.00
CA ALA A 51 5.60 -19.04 -6.42
C ALA A 51 5.83 -19.31 -7.90
N TRP A 52 5.33 -20.43 -8.39
CA TRP A 52 5.39 -20.80 -9.81
C TRP A 52 4.60 -19.84 -10.69
N LEU A 53 3.38 -19.48 -10.28
CA LEU A 53 2.55 -18.49 -10.99
C LEU A 53 3.28 -17.14 -11.14
N LYS A 54 3.97 -16.68 -10.13
CA LYS A 54 4.74 -15.43 -10.21
C LYS A 54 5.88 -15.53 -11.21
N ASN A 55 6.55 -16.67 -11.29
CA ASN A 55 7.58 -16.91 -12.29
C ASN A 55 6.98 -16.99 -13.70
N LEU A 56 5.88 -17.74 -13.87
CA LEU A 56 5.16 -17.83 -15.15
C LEU A 56 4.67 -16.45 -15.60
N GLY A 57 4.15 -15.66 -14.68
CA GLY A 57 3.69 -14.30 -14.95
C GLY A 57 4.83 -13.40 -15.41
N THR A 58 5.96 -13.43 -14.74
CA THR A 58 7.14 -12.64 -15.09
C THR A 58 7.68 -13.01 -16.47
N ARG A 59 7.66 -14.31 -16.84
CA ARG A 59 8.08 -14.79 -18.16
C ARG A 59 7.05 -14.55 -19.25
N GLY A 60 5.81 -14.22 -18.89
CA GLY A 60 4.73 -14.06 -19.85
C GLY A 60 4.17 -15.35 -20.40
N ASP A 61 4.33 -16.48 -19.71
CA ASP A 61 3.73 -17.77 -20.10
C ASP A 61 2.25 -17.79 -19.70
N VAL A 62 1.43 -17.15 -20.49
CA VAL A 62 0.01 -16.94 -20.21
C VAL A 62 -0.76 -18.26 -20.19
N ALA A 63 -0.45 -19.18 -21.12
CA ALA A 63 -1.17 -20.44 -21.21
C ALA A 63 -0.99 -21.30 -19.94
N GLN A 64 0.24 -21.45 -19.48
CA GLN A 64 0.55 -22.21 -18.27
C GLN A 64 0.03 -21.48 -17.03
N PHE A 65 0.17 -20.15 -17.00
CA PHE A 65 -0.37 -19.33 -15.92
C PHE A 65 -1.88 -19.56 -15.77
N ARG A 66 -2.62 -19.50 -16.87
CA ARG A 66 -4.09 -19.70 -16.87
C ARG A 66 -4.45 -21.05 -16.26
N GLN A 67 -3.77 -22.13 -16.65
CA GLN A 67 -4.03 -23.48 -16.14
C GLN A 67 -3.79 -23.56 -14.64
N GLN A 68 -2.67 -23.06 -14.15
CA GLN A 68 -2.29 -23.16 -12.75
C GLN A 68 -3.09 -22.21 -11.86
N TYR A 69 -3.44 -21.04 -12.37
CA TYR A 69 -4.29 -20.09 -11.67
C TYR A 69 -5.69 -20.65 -11.38
N ALA A 70 -6.27 -21.36 -12.34
CA ALA A 70 -7.57 -22.01 -12.19
C ALA A 70 -7.56 -23.09 -11.11
N LEU A 71 -6.41 -23.73 -10.85
CA LEU A 71 -6.25 -24.75 -9.83
C LEU A 71 -6.01 -24.20 -8.43
N LEU A 72 -5.67 -22.92 -8.32
CA LEU A 72 -5.48 -22.28 -7.04
C LEU A 72 -6.83 -21.77 -6.50
N PRO A 73 -7.22 -22.18 -5.26
CA PRO A 73 -8.45 -21.66 -4.66
C PRO A 73 -8.44 -20.13 -4.58
N GLU A 74 -9.60 -19.51 -4.77
CA GLU A 74 -9.72 -18.04 -4.75
C GLU A 74 -9.15 -17.42 -3.46
N ALA A 75 -9.43 -18.04 -2.31
CA ALA A 75 -8.91 -17.58 -1.01
C ALA A 75 -7.38 -17.67 -0.91
N GLY A 76 -6.73 -18.50 -1.71
CA GLY A 76 -5.27 -18.63 -1.76
C GLY A 76 -4.58 -17.73 -2.79
N ARG A 77 -5.34 -16.95 -3.55
CA ARG A 77 -4.80 -16.04 -4.57
C ARG A 77 -4.41 -14.71 -3.93
N ASP A 78 -3.12 -14.42 -3.95
CA ASP A 78 -2.63 -13.13 -3.45
C ASP A 78 -2.84 -12.00 -4.47
N THR A 79 -2.55 -10.78 -4.05
CA THR A 79 -2.75 -9.60 -4.90
C THR A 79 -1.91 -9.67 -6.17
N GLU A 80 -0.67 -10.12 -6.10
CA GLU A 80 0.21 -10.20 -7.27
C GLU A 80 -0.31 -11.19 -8.31
N THR A 81 -0.75 -12.39 -7.89
CA THR A 81 -1.32 -13.37 -8.82
C THR A 81 -2.60 -12.86 -9.47
N LYS A 82 -3.44 -12.15 -8.72
CA LYS A 82 -4.65 -11.50 -9.26
C LYS A 82 -4.29 -10.40 -10.26
N CYS A 83 -3.24 -9.64 -9.99
CA CYS A 83 -2.74 -8.62 -10.91
C CYS A 83 -2.30 -9.23 -12.23
N TYR A 84 -1.54 -10.32 -12.21
CA TYR A 84 -1.16 -11.02 -13.43
C TYR A 84 -2.37 -11.54 -14.19
N ALA A 85 -3.32 -12.16 -13.50
CA ALA A 85 -4.54 -12.70 -14.12
C ALA A 85 -5.33 -11.58 -14.83
N ALA A 86 -5.46 -10.43 -14.19
CA ALA A 86 -6.12 -9.26 -14.79
C ALA A 86 -5.32 -8.70 -15.96
N ALA A 87 -4.00 -8.60 -15.83
CA ALA A 87 -3.13 -8.11 -16.89
C ALA A 87 -3.15 -9.00 -18.14
N PHE A 88 -3.32 -10.33 -17.96
CA PHE A 88 -3.39 -11.30 -19.04
C PHE A 88 -4.80 -11.47 -19.62
N GLY A 89 -5.79 -10.74 -19.10
CA GLY A 89 -7.17 -10.85 -19.57
C GLY A 89 -7.88 -12.13 -19.14
N ILE A 90 -7.36 -12.85 -18.16
CA ILE A 90 -7.98 -14.05 -17.58
C ILE A 90 -9.19 -13.64 -16.73
N GLU A 91 -9.06 -12.54 -16.02
CA GLU A 91 -10.13 -11.93 -15.23
C GLU A 91 -10.23 -10.45 -15.60
N GLN A 92 -11.46 -9.90 -15.59
CA GLN A 92 -11.65 -8.46 -15.64
C GLN A 92 -11.82 -7.94 -14.22
N ASN A 93 -10.99 -6.96 -13.84
CA ASN A 93 -11.02 -6.44 -12.49
C ASN A 93 -10.63 -4.94 -12.48
N SER A 94 -11.57 -4.09 -12.86
CA SER A 94 -11.39 -2.64 -12.85
C SER A 94 -11.14 -2.07 -11.45
N ARG A 95 -11.72 -2.70 -10.42
CA ARG A 95 -11.50 -2.33 -9.03
C ARG A 95 -10.04 -2.54 -8.64
N LEU A 96 -9.44 -3.66 -9.04
CA LEU A 96 -8.02 -3.93 -8.77
C LEU A 96 -7.10 -2.93 -9.44
N VAL A 97 -7.40 -2.53 -10.68
CA VAL A 97 -6.65 -1.47 -11.38
C VAL A 97 -6.67 -0.19 -10.57
N ASN A 98 -7.84 0.21 -10.08
CA ASN A 98 -7.97 1.41 -9.24
C ASN A 98 -7.23 1.26 -7.92
N ASP A 99 -7.33 0.11 -7.27
CA ASP A 99 -6.63 -0.16 -6.00
C ASP A 99 -5.11 -0.06 -6.17
N VAL A 100 -4.57 -0.59 -7.26
CA VAL A 100 -3.14 -0.51 -7.59
C VAL A 100 -2.72 0.93 -7.89
N LEU A 101 -3.54 1.67 -8.63
CA LEU A 101 -3.30 3.07 -8.94
C LEU A 101 -3.25 3.94 -7.67
N GLU A 102 -4.19 3.73 -6.76
CA GLU A 102 -4.34 4.55 -5.55
C GLU A 102 -3.46 4.11 -4.39
N SER A 103 -2.93 2.88 -4.41
CA SER A 103 -2.09 2.33 -3.35
C SER A 103 -0.85 3.20 -3.12
N GLY A 104 -0.50 3.40 -1.83
CA GLY A 104 0.75 4.03 -1.42
C GLY A 104 1.93 3.07 -1.30
N ASP A 105 1.70 1.77 -1.54
CA ASP A 105 2.71 0.74 -1.36
C ASP A 105 3.61 0.58 -2.59
N LYS A 106 4.73 -0.12 -2.39
CA LYS A 106 5.57 -0.58 -3.50
C LYS A 106 4.76 -1.47 -4.44
N LEU A 107 5.06 -1.42 -5.71
CA LEU A 107 4.45 -2.30 -6.68
C LEU A 107 5.24 -3.61 -6.79
N SER A 108 4.52 -4.74 -6.77
CA SER A 108 5.03 -6.01 -7.26
C SER A 108 5.10 -5.98 -8.79
N ALA A 109 5.87 -6.90 -9.38
CA ALA A 109 6.02 -6.97 -10.83
C ALA A 109 4.67 -7.19 -11.54
N GLY A 110 3.80 -8.04 -10.98
CA GLY A 110 2.49 -8.31 -11.57
C GLY A 110 1.57 -7.10 -11.53
N CYS A 111 1.52 -6.39 -10.41
CA CYS A 111 0.68 -5.21 -10.27
C CYS A 111 1.23 -4.02 -11.08
N PHE A 112 2.55 -3.92 -11.23
CA PHE A 112 3.14 -2.97 -12.16
C PHE A 112 2.71 -3.27 -13.62
N LEU A 113 2.76 -4.53 -14.04
CA LEU A 113 2.31 -4.94 -15.38
C LEU A 113 0.85 -4.55 -15.62
N LEU A 114 -0.03 -4.80 -14.63
CA LEU A 114 -1.44 -4.43 -14.71
C LEU A 114 -1.61 -2.93 -14.89
N LEU A 115 -0.91 -2.13 -14.08
CA LEU A 115 -0.98 -0.67 -14.17
C LEU A 115 -0.44 -0.17 -15.51
N GLN A 116 0.70 -0.70 -15.96
CA GLN A 116 1.31 -0.35 -17.24
C GLN A 116 0.35 -0.57 -18.41
N LYS A 117 -0.35 -1.71 -18.43
CA LYS A 117 -1.32 -2.01 -19.47
C LYS A 117 -2.55 -1.10 -19.46
N ASN A 118 -2.85 -0.48 -18.34
CA ASN A 118 -4.03 0.39 -18.19
C ASN A 118 -3.67 1.87 -18.06
N ILE A 119 -2.40 2.25 -18.21
CA ILE A 119 -1.95 3.61 -17.92
C ILE A 119 -2.61 4.67 -18.80
N GLY A 120 -2.98 4.32 -20.03
CA GLY A 120 -3.66 5.22 -20.96
C GLY A 120 -5.13 5.47 -20.65
N SER A 121 -5.74 4.65 -19.79
CA SER A 121 -7.18 4.73 -19.48
C SER A 121 -7.49 5.19 -18.06
N VAL A 122 -6.46 5.36 -17.21
CA VAL A 122 -6.63 5.88 -15.86
C VAL A 122 -6.51 7.39 -15.82
N ASN A 123 -6.96 8.01 -14.71
CA ASN A 123 -6.80 9.45 -14.50
C ASN A 123 -5.31 9.82 -14.51
N GLN A 124 -4.92 10.77 -15.37
CA GLN A 124 -3.50 11.12 -15.54
C GLN A 124 -2.90 11.77 -14.30
N SER A 125 -3.64 12.64 -13.61
CA SER A 125 -3.18 13.25 -12.36
C SER A 125 -2.85 12.17 -11.32
N ARG A 126 -3.71 11.16 -11.20
CA ARG A 126 -3.47 10.02 -10.28
C ARG A 126 -2.33 9.12 -10.75
N ALA A 127 -2.16 8.94 -12.05
CA ALA A 127 -1.02 8.22 -12.61
C ALA A 127 0.31 8.90 -12.27
N TRP A 128 0.38 10.23 -12.38
CA TRP A 128 1.57 10.99 -11.97
C TRP A 128 1.81 10.92 -10.46
N ARG A 129 0.75 10.92 -9.65
CA ARG A 129 0.88 10.65 -8.22
C ARG A 129 1.51 9.28 -7.97
N ARG A 130 1.10 8.25 -8.71
CA ARG A 130 1.68 6.91 -8.59
C ARG A 130 3.17 6.89 -8.95
N VAL A 131 3.57 7.63 -9.97
CA VAL A 131 5.00 7.84 -10.31
C VAL A 131 5.75 8.43 -9.11
N ARG A 132 5.20 9.47 -8.46
CA ARG A 132 5.82 10.08 -7.27
C ARG A 132 5.98 9.08 -6.13
N ILE A 133 4.96 8.26 -5.87
CA ILE A 133 5.01 7.22 -4.84
C ILE A 133 6.13 6.21 -5.15
N LEU A 134 6.28 5.80 -6.40
CA LEU A 134 7.37 4.91 -6.82
C LEU A 134 8.74 5.54 -6.61
N LEU A 135 8.89 6.82 -6.93
CA LEU A 135 10.14 7.55 -6.71
C LEU A 135 10.49 7.66 -5.23
N ALA A 136 9.50 7.92 -4.38
CA ALA A 136 9.70 7.98 -2.92
C ALA A 136 10.09 6.63 -2.32
N ALA A 137 9.74 5.53 -2.97
CA ALA A 137 10.07 4.16 -2.58
C ALA A 137 11.32 3.61 -3.28
N ASP A 138 12.02 4.44 -4.08
CA ASP A 138 13.17 4.06 -4.90
C ASP A 138 12.89 2.98 -5.95
N GLN A 139 11.65 2.80 -6.36
CA GLN A 139 11.28 1.97 -7.51
C GLN A 139 11.42 2.77 -8.81
N VAL A 140 12.63 3.24 -9.08
CA VAL A 140 12.91 4.21 -10.14
C VAL A 140 12.69 3.63 -11.53
N ALA A 141 12.99 2.34 -11.74
CA ALA A 141 12.78 1.69 -13.04
C ALA A 141 11.30 1.67 -13.42
N TYR A 142 10.42 1.36 -12.47
CA TYR A 142 8.97 1.40 -12.69
C TYR A 142 8.47 2.83 -12.93
N ALA A 143 8.96 3.77 -12.13
CA ALA A 143 8.62 5.19 -12.30
C ALA A 143 9.01 5.70 -13.69
N ARG A 144 10.20 5.35 -14.14
CA ARG A 144 10.71 5.72 -15.47
C ARG A 144 9.82 5.19 -16.58
N THR A 145 9.44 3.92 -16.49
CA THR A 145 8.57 3.28 -17.49
C THR A 145 7.19 3.94 -17.55
N LEU A 146 6.57 4.21 -16.40
CA LEU A 146 5.27 4.86 -16.35
C LEU A 146 5.33 6.29 -16.86
N ALA A 147 6.35 7.07 -16.50
CA ALA A 147 6.53 8.44 -16.97
C ALA A 147 6.64 8.51 -18.50
N ALA A 148 7.43 7.58 -19.08
CA ALA A 148 7.54 7.47 -20.54
C ALA A 148 6.20 7.13 -21.19
N ALA A 149 5.44 6.20 -20.61
CA ALA A 149 4.11 5.83 -21.09
C ALA A 149 3.10 6.98 -20.99
N LEU A 150 3.29 7.89 -20.03
CA LEU A 150 2.49 9.10 -19.87
C LEU A 150 2.92 10.24 -20.81
N GLY A 151 3.93 10.00 -21.63
CA GLY A 151 4.38 10.96 -22.66
C GLY A 151 5.39 12.00 -22.18
N SER A 152 5.91 11.88 -20.97
CA SER A 152 6.92 12.80 -20.42
C SER A 152 7.99 12.04 -19.62
N PRO A 153 9.00 11.49 -20.31
CA PRO A 153 10.07 10.75 -19.64
C PRO A 153 10.78 11.56 -18.55
N LEU A 154 11.24 10.86 -17.51
CA LEU A 154 12.00 11.49 -16.41
C LEU A 154 13.28 12.16 -16.86
N GLU A 155 13.88 11.67 -17.95
CA GLU A 155 15.15 12.15 -18.48
C GLU A 155 15.03 13.41 -19.35
N ASN A 156 13.80 13.86 -19.64
CA ASN A 156 13.56 15.09 -20.38
C ASN A 156 14.12 16.30 -19.63
N THR A 157 14.45 17.35 -20.37
CA THR A 157 14.95 18.63 -19.80
C THR A 157 13.84 19.53 -19.29
N ASP A 158 12.61 19.30 -19.72
CA ASP A 158 11.42 20.06 -19.32
C ASP A 158 10.19 19.17 -19.23
N GLY A 159 9.07 19.74 -18.79
CA GLY A 159 7.79 19.06 -18.67
C GLY A 159 7.64 18.27 -17.38
N ALA A 160 6.53 17.52 -17.30
CA ALA A 160 6.13 16.80 -16.08
C ALA A 160 7.20 15.81 -15.62
N GLY A 161 7.72 15.00 -16.53
CA GLY A 161 8.76 14.00 -16.17
C GLY A 161 10.01 14.64 -15.60
N ALA A 162 10.47 15.76 -16.17
CA ALA A 162 11.62 16.50 -15.66
C ALA A 162 11.37 17.05 -14.24
N GLN A 163 10.17 17.58 -14.01
CA GLN A 163 9.76 18.08 -12.70
C GLN A 163 9.74 16.96 -11.65
N GLU A 164 9.20 15.78 -12.01
CA GLU A 164 9.18 14.61 -11.12
C GLU A 164 10.62 14.17 -10.78
N ASN A 165 11.52 14.21 -11.75
CA ASN A 165 12.92 13.85 -11.53
C ASN A 165 13.63 14.85 -10.59
N GLN A 166 13.30 16.14 -10.68
CA GLN A 166 13.76 17.15 -9.70
C GLN A 166 13.23 16.83 -8.31
N LEU A 167 11.93 16.54 -8.20
CA LEU A 167 11.29 16.20 -6.93
C LEU A 167 11.94 14.99 -6.28
N ARG A 168 12.36 14.00 -7.06
CA ARG A 168 13.04 12.79 -6.57
C ARG A 168 14.20 13.12 -5.62
N SER A 169 14.96 14.19 -5.90
CA SER A 169 16.12 14.56 -5.08
C SER A 169 15.77 14.87 -3.61
N VAL A 170 14.49 15.19 -3.34
CA VAL A 170 14.01 15.55 -1.99
C VAL A 170 13.03 14.53 -1.41
N ILE A 171 12.58 13.54 -2.18
CA ILE A 171 11.64 12.51 -1.70
C ILE A 171 12.21 11.09 -1.70
N SER A 172 13.39 10.86 -2.26
CA SER A 172 14.04 9.54 -2.24
C SER A 172 14.22 9.04 -0.81
N THR A 173 14.43 7.73 -0.64
CA THR A 173 14.66 7.16 0.70
C THR A 173 15.89 7.79 1.37
N ALA A 174 16.93 8.12 0.60
CA ALA A 174 18.10 8.84 1.11
C ALA A 174 17.74 10.26 1.59
N ALA A 175 16.93 10.99 0.83
CA ALA A 175 16.49 12.34 1.18
C ALA A 175 15.60 12.34 2.44
N GLN A 176 14.81 11.30 2.64
CA GLN A 176 13.95 11.13 3.83
C GLN A 176 14.76 10.96 5.12
N LYS A 177 16.00 10.50 5.04
CA LYS A 177 16.89 10.36 6.20
C LYS A 177 17.42 11.69 6.71
N THR A 178 17.38 12.72 5.90
CA THR A 178 17.81 14.09 6.24
C THR A 178 16.67 15.07 5.92
N PRO A 179 15.53 14.96 6.61
CA PRO A 179 14.34 15.73 6.23
C PRO A 179 14.53 17.24 6.35
N GLN A 180 15.37 17.71 7.27
CA GLN A 180 15.64 19.14 7.43
C GLN A 180 16.31 19.73 6.17
N ALA A 181 17.38 19.12 5.70
CA ALA A 181 18.08 19.57 4.49
C ALA A 181 17.19 19.42 3.26
N SER A 182 16.45 18.33 3.16
CA SER A 182 15.53 18.07 2.05
C SER A 182 14.37 19.08 2.01
N ALA A 183 13.85 19.48 3.17
CA ALA A 183 12.80 20.49 3.25
C ALA A 183 13.30 21.86 2.77
N VAL A 184 14.54 22.24 3.10
CA VAL A 184 15.15 23.47 2.58
C VAL A 184 15.25 23.41 1.06
N ARG A 185 15.71 22.30 0.50
CA ARG A 185 15.79 22.13 -0.97
C ARG A 185 14.43 22.15 -1.62
N LEU A 186 13.42 21.51 -1.03
CA LEU A 186 12.05 21.54 -1.57
C LEU A 186 11.51 22.96 -1.59
N GLN A 187 11.72 23.75 -0.54
CA GLN A 187 11.33 25.15 -0.49
C GLN A 187 11.96 25.95 -1.63
N GLN A 188 13.22 25.69 -1.94
CA GLN A 188 13.94 26.38 -3.01
C GLN A 188 13.42 26.01 -4.40
N MET A 189 12.98 24.76 -4.61
CA MET A 189 12.54 24.29 -5.91
C MET A 189 11.02 24.35 -6.11
N ALA A 190 10.25 24.66 -5.07
CA ALA A 190 8.78 24.58 -5.11
C ALA A 190 8.17 25.47 -6.21
N GLY A 191 8.79 26.61 -6.52
CA GLY A 191 8.34 27.50 -7.57
C GLY A 191 8.41 26.92 -9.00
N SER A 192 9.23 25.89 -9.22
CA SER A 192 9.34 25.17 -10.51
C SER A 192 8.50 23.89 -10.55
N LEU A 193 7.77 23.58 -9.49
CA LEU A 193 6.91 22.39 -9.37
C LEU A 193 5.43 22.79 -9.37
N THR A 194 4.57 21.84 -9.71
CA THR A 194 3.12 22.03 -9.52
C THR A 194 2.78 21.93 -8.02
N GLY A 195 1.61 22.45 -7.65
CA GLY A 195 1.10 22.32 -6.28
C GLY A 195 0.98 20.86 -5.82
N GLU A 196 0.57 19.97 -6.72
CA GLU A 196 0.48 18.53 -6.44
C GLU A 196 1.85 17.90 -6.19
N GLN A 197 2.83 18.25 -7.00
CA GLN A 197 4.21 17.76 -6.85
C GLN A 197 4.83 18.24 -5.53
N ALA A 198 4.81 19.53 -5.29
CA ALA A 198 5.35 20.11 -4.06
C ALA A 198 4.57 19.61 -2.84
N GLY A 199 3.25 19.56 -2.93
CA GLY A 199 2.37 19.08 -1.85
C GLY A 199 2.60 17.63 -1.48
N PHE A 200 2.91 16.77 -2.44
CA PHE A 200 3.36 15.40 -2.19
C PHE A 200 4.70 15.39 -1.46
N GLY A 201 5.65 16.18 -1.92
CA GLY A 201 6.97 16.29 -1.30
C GLY A 201 6.90 16.72 0.17
N TRP A 202 6.07 17.71 0.48
CA TRP A 202 5.84 18.11 1.87
C TRP A 202 5.28 16.99 2.71
N GLY A 203 4.35 16.20 2.17
CA GLY A 203 3.80 15.02 2.86
C GLY A 203 4.84 13.97 3.17
N VAL A 204 5.73 13.66 2.23
CA VAL A 204 6.83 12.71 2.42
C VAL A 204 7.78 13.17 3.54
N LEU A 205 8.19 14.43 3.49
CA LEU A 205 9.15 14.98 4.47
C LEU A 205 8.50 15.16 5.84
N ALA A 206 7.24 15.56 5.90
CA ALA A 206 6.49 15.60 7.15
C ALA A 206 6.45 14.22 7.81
N THR A 207 6.20 13.18 7.02
CA THR A 207 6.15 11.80 7.52
C THR A 207 7.52 11.36 8.04
N ALA A 208 8.60 11.74 7.37
CA ALA A 208 9.96 11.48 7.86
C ALA A 208 10.21 12.11 9.23
N TYR A 209 9.78 13.37 9.43
CA TYR A 209 9.84 14.02 10.74
C TYR A 209 8.99 13.30 11.79
N ALA A 210 7.76 12.89 11.43
CA ALA A 210 6.87 12.20 12.36
C ALA A 210 7.44 10.87 12.83
N LYS A 211 8.03 10.09 11.93
CA LYS A 211 8.69 8.81 12.25
C LYS A 211 9.87 9.00 13.21
N ASP A 212 10.51 10.15 13.17
CA ASP A 212 11.59 10.54 14.10
C ASP A 212 11.03 11.24 15.36
N GLN A 213 9.74 11.16 15.61
CA GLN A 213 9.05 11.75 16.76
C GLN A 213 9.14 13.27 16.85
N GLN A 214 9.46 13.94 15.78
CA GLN A 214 9.47 15.41 15.68
C GLN A 214 8.11 15.91 15.20
N PHE A 215 7.09 15.76 16.06
CA PHE A 215 5.70 15.93 15.67
C PHE A 215 5.32 17.37 15.34
N ASP A 216 5.90 18.36 16.04
CA ASP A 216 5.62 19.78 15.75
C ASP A 216 6.13 20.18 14.37
N GLN A 217 7.34 19.74 14.02
CA GLN A 217 7.91 19.95 12.69
C GLN A 217 7.10 19.22 11.64
N ALA A 218 6.68 17.99 11.93
CA ALA A 218 5.82 17.22 11.02
C ALA A 218 4.51 17.97 10.73
N LEU A 219 3.82 18.47 11.75
CA LEU A 219 2.57 19.21 11.58
C LEU A 219 2.75 20.48 10.75
N ALA A 220 3.87 21.19 10.94
CA ALA A 220 4.19 22.39 10.14
C ALA A 220 4.33 22.04 8.65
N LEU A 221 4.99 20.91 8.32
CA LEU A 221 5.15 20.47 6.95
C LEU A 221 3.86 19.89 6.37
N TYR A 222 3.09 19.13 7.16
CA TYR A 222 1.77 18.65 6.72
C TYR A 222 0.81 19.79 6.38
N ALA A 223 0.94 20.93 7.05
CA ALA A 223 0.14 22.11 6.71
C ALA A 223 0.40 22.63 5.29
N GLN A 224 1.58 22.37 4.74
CA GLN A 224 1.94 22.71 3.37
C GLN A 224 1.64 21.59 2.36
N ALA A 225 1.33 20.38 2.83
CA ALA A 225 1.06 19.24 1.98
C ALA A 225 -0.29 19.39 1.28
N ASP A 226 -0.41 18.72 0.12
CA ASP A 226 -1.68 18.54 -0.57
C ASP A 226 -2.28 17.20 -0.13
N ARG A 227 -3.39 17.24 0.59
CA ARG A 227 -4.02 16.03 1.16
C ARG A 227 -4.46 15.04 0.08
N SER A 228 -4.80 15.52 -1.11
CA SER A 228 -5.16 14.64 -2.24
C SER A 228 -3.99 13.75 -2.69
N GLN A 229 -2.77 14.15 -2.35
CA GLN A 229 -1.55 13.43 -2.71
C GLN A 229 -1.10 12.44 -1.63
N LEU A 230 -1.58 12.58 -0.40
CA LEU A 230 -1.11 11.77 0.73
C LEU A 230 -1.54 10.31 0.59
N THR A 231 -0.65 9.41 0.99
CA THR A 231 -0.95 7.98 1.13
C THR A 231 -1.58 7.71 2.50
N GLN A 232 -2.14 6.51 2.69
CA GLN A 232 -2.66 6.12 4.00
C GLN A 232 -1.56 6.18 5.07
N GLU A 233 -0.34 5.78 4.76
CA GLU A 233 0.78 5.89 5.70
C GLU A 233 1.04 7.34 6.12
N HIS A 234 1.02 8.29 5.17
CA HIS A 234 1.16 9.70 5.47
C HIS A 234 0.04 10.19 6.39
N PHE A 235 -1.18 9.82 6.11
CA PHE A 235 -2.33 10.16 6.95
C PHE A 235 -2.22 9.57 8.36
N ASP A 236 -1.77 8.33 8.48
CA ASP A 236 -1.58 7.68 9.79
C ASP A 236 -0.60 8.47 10.64
N TRP A 237 0.53 8.90 10.09
CA TRP A 237 1.51 9.68 10.81
C TRP A 237 1.06 11.12 11.07
N PHE A 238 0.31 11.70 10.15
CA PHE A 238 -0.31 13.01 10.35
C PHE A 238 -1.28 12.98 11.54
N ALA A 239 -2.17 11.99 11.55
CA ALA A 239 -3.13 11.80 12.64
C ALA A 239 -2.41 11.55 13.98
N ARG A 240 -1.39 10.69 14.00
CA ARG A 240 -0.57 10.45 15.21
C ARG A 240 0.09 11.72 15.71
N SER A 241 0.61 12.54 14.81
CA SER A 241 1.25 13.81 15.15
C SER A 241 0.26 14.79 15.79
N ALA A 242 -0.94 14.88 15.25
CA ALA A 242 -2.03 15.69 15.81
C ALA A 242 -2.50 15.15 17.16
N LEU A 243 -2.64 13.84 17.28
CA LEU A 243 -3.05 13.16 18.51
C LEU A 243 -2.07 13.40 19.65
N ARG A 244 -0.77 13.34 19.35
CA ARG A 244 0.29 13.52 20.35
C ARG A 244 0.20 14.88 21.04
N GLY A 245 -0.13 15.92 20.29
CA GLY A 245 -0.33 17.27 20.82
C GLY A 245 -1.77 17.56 21.25
N LYS A 246 -2.66 16.57 21.19
CA LYS A 246 -4.10 16.76 21.47
C LYS A 246 -4.72 17.86 20.61
N HIS A 247 -4.30 17.97 19.35
CA HIS A 247 -4.87 18.89 18.38
C HIS A 247 -6.16 18.27 17.79
N TRP A 248 -7.23 18.31 18.59
CA TRP A 248 -8.46 17.56 18.31
C TRP A 248 -9.13 17.96 17.00
N GLN A 249 -9.19 19.26 16.71
CA GLN A 249 -9.79 19.74 15.46
C GLN A 249 -8.97 19.28 14.24
N THR A 250 -7.67 19.36 14.32
CA THR A 250 -6.77 18.86 13.27
C THR A 250 -6.92 17.35 13.10
N LEU A 251 -6.96 16.59 14.18
CA LEU A 251 -7.11 15.13 14.16
C LEU A 251 -8.42 14.73 13.46
N ASP A 252 -9.53 15.35 13.81
CA ASP A 252 -10.83 15.10 13.16
C ASP A 252 -10.73 15.38 11.65
N SER A 253 -10.22 16.55 11.28
CA SER A 253 -10.06 16.95 9.88
C SER A 253 -9.18 15.99 9.09
N VAL A 254 -8.07 15.55 9.67
CA VAL A 254 -7.12 14.61 9.04
C VAL A 254 -7.79 13.26 8.79
N ILE A 255 -8.46 12.71 9.78
CA ILE A 255 -9.15 11.42 9.64
C ILE A 255 -10.28 11.53 8.60
N ALA A 256 -11.02 12.63 8.59
CA ALA A 256 -12.06 12.89 7.59
C ALA A 256 -11.51 12.97 6.15
N SER A 257 -10.22 13.30 5.99
CA SER A 257 -9.54 13.37 4.69
C SER A 257 -8.94 12.05 4.25
N MET A 258 -8.90 11.03 5.10
CA MET A 258 -8.33 9.72 4.78
C MET A 258 -9.09 9.03 3.65
N PRO A 259 -8.45 8.11 2.90
CA PRO A 259 -9.17 7.16 2.07
C PRO A 259 -10.25 6.43 2.86
N GLU A 260 -11.30 5.98 2.18
CA GLU A 260 -12.46 5.35 2.83
C GLU A 260 -12.07 4.17 3.74
N SER A 261 -11.10 3.35 3.31
CA SER A 261 -10.60 2.23 4.12
C SER A 261 -10.01 2.70 5.46
N GLY A 262 -9.28 3.81 5.46
CA GLY A 262 -8.74 4.42 6.69
C GLY A 262 -9.83 4.97 7.60
N GLN A 263 -10.83 5.63 7.02
CA GLN A 263 -11.97 6.16 7.79
C GLN A 263 -12.81 5.07 8.45
N ARG A 264 -12.84 3.86 7.87
CA ARG A 264 -13.58 2.71 8.42
C ARG A 264 -12.73 1.85 9.36
N ASP A 265 -11.44 2.12 9.48
CA ASP A 265 -10.57 1.41 10.40
C ASP A 265 -10.96 1.73 11.85
N ALA A 266 -11.03 0.70 12.69
CA ALA A 266 -11.43 0.85 14.09
C ALA A 266 -10.58 1.87 14.84
N THR A 267 -9.28 1.91 14.57
CA THR A 267 -8.35 2.88 15.17
C THR A 267 -8.82 4.31 14.93
N TRP A 268 -9.11 4.64 13.68
CA TRP A 268 -9.43 6.03 13.31
C TRP A 268 -10.89 6.38 13.58
N LEU A 269 -11.81 5.43 13.54
CA LEU A 269 -13.17 5.62 14.02
C LEU A 269 -13.16 5.99 15.50
N TYR A 270 -12.41 5.27 16.33
CA TYR A 270 -12.29 5.55 17.75
C TYR A 270 -11.68 6.93 18.01
N TRP A 271 -10.52 7.23 17.42
CA TRP A 271 -9.83 8.50 17.67
C TRP A 271 -10.58 9.71 17.12
N ARG A 272 -11.29 9.55 16.00
CA ARG A 272 -12.18 10.60 15.52
C ARG A 272 -13.34 10.84 16.49
N GLY A 273 -13.90 9.77 17.05
CA GLY A 273 -14.88 9.86 18.12
C GLY A 273 -14.35 10.65 19.32
N ARG A 274 -13.12 10.33 19.75
CA ARG A 274 -12.47 11.07 20.84
C ARG A 274 -12.25 12.55 20.51
N ALA A 275 -11.85 12.85 19.28
CA ALA A 275 -11.64 14.22 18.82
C ALA A 275 -12.95 15.02 18.80
N LEU A 276 -14.04 14.41 18.32
CA LEU A 276 -15.35 15.05 18.30
C LEU A 276 -15.90 15.25 19.71
N ALA A 277 -15.75 14.27 20.60
CA ALA A 277 -16.16 14.39 22.00
C ALA A 277 -15.42 15.53 22.71
N ALA A 278 -14.12 15.66 22.46
CA ALA A 278 -13.30 16.74 23.03
C ALA A 278 -13.75 18.13 22.55
N GLN A 279 -14.37 18.21 21.37
CA GLN A 279 -14.93 19.45 20.81
C GLN A 279 -16.39 19.69 21.19
N GLY A 280 -16.98 18.84 22.02
CA GLY A 280 -18.39 18.95 22.45
C GLY A 280 -19.40 18.36 21.48
N HIS A 281 -18.97 17.65 20.43
CA HIS A 281 -19.86 17.00 19.45
C HIS A 281 -20.21 15.58 19.88
N SER A 282 -20.95 15.47 21.01
CA SER A 282 -21.23 14.18 21.68
C SER A 282 -22.03 13.19 20.82
N ALA A 283 -23.01 13.65 20.09
CA ALA A 283 -23.86 12.78 19.26
C ALA A 283 -23.07 12.16 18.10
N GLU A 284 -22.26 12.96 17.44
CA GLU A 284 -21.39 12.51 16.36
C GLU A 284 -20.31 11.55 16.88
N ALA A 285 -19.74 11.84 18.05
CA ALA A 285 -18.76 10.98 18.70
C ALA A 285 -19.36 9.60 19.00
N GLN A 286 -20.59 9.54 19.54
CA GLN A 286 -21.27 8.27 19.81
C GLN A 286 -21.51 7.45 18.55
N ALA A 287 -21.89 8.09 17.45
CA ALA A 287 -22.09 7.40 16.17
C ALA A 287 -20.79 6.71 15.70
N LEU A 288 -19.65 7.39 15.85
CA LEU A 288 -18.34 6.82 15.48
C LEU A 288 -17.91 5.69 16.42
N TYR A 289 -18.17 5.82 17.72
CA TYR A 289 -17.91 4.73 18.67
C TYR A 289 -18.73 3.49 18.35
N ARG A 290 -20.01 3.65 17.97
CA ARG A 290 -20.83 2.52 17.53
C ARG A 290 -20.26 1.84 16.29
N GLN A 291 -19.81 2.62 15.32
CA GLN A 291 -19.17 2.06 14.12
C GLN A 291 -17.88 1.29 14.48
N ALA A 292 -17.04 1.87 15.34
CA ALA A 292 -15.81 1.22 15.79
C ALA A 292 -16.10 -0.08 16.53
N ALA A 293 -17.11 -0.09 17.41
CA ALA A 293 -17.51 -1.28 18.18
C ALA A 293 -17.98 -2.42 17.27
N GLN A 294 -18.50 -2.12 16.09
CA GLN A 294 -19.01 -3.11 15.14
C GLN A 294 -17.96 -3.69 14.20
N THR A 295 -16.71 -3.21 14.27
CA THR A 295 -15.63 -3.67 13.36
C THR A 295 -15.12 -5.06 13.68
N GLY A 296 -15.46 -5.62 14.83
CA GLY A 296 -15.03 -6.96 15.27
C GLY A 296 -14.37 -6.93 16.66
N ARG A 297 -13.61 -7.99 16.96
CA ARG A 297 -12.94 -8.15 18.26
C ARG A 297 -11.51 -7.60 18.16
N ASN A 298 -11.35 -6.29 18.27
CA ASN A 298 -10.06 -5.63 18.29
C ASN A 298 -10.00 -4.62 19.45
N PHE A 299 -8.79 -4.15 19.72
CA PHE A 299 -8.52 -3.25 20.85
C PHE A 299 -9.41 -1.98 20.81
N TYR A 300 -9.50 -1.33 19.66
CA TYR A 300 -10.25 -0.08 19.54
C TYR A 300 -11.76 -0.29 19.54
N ALA A 301 -12.25 -1.43 19.07
CA ALA A 301 -13.66 -1.79 19.20
C ALA A 301 -14.05 -1.98 20.68
N VAL A 302 -13.17 -2.57 21.48
CA VAL A 302 -13.36 -2.71 22.94
C VAL A 302 -13.37 -1.33 23.61
N LEU A 303 -12.41 -0.47 23.29
CA LEU A 303 -12.37 0.90 23.83
C LEU A 303 -13.62 1.70 23.47
N ALA A 304 -14.09 1.58 22.23
CA ALA A 304 -15.31 2.26 21.77
C ALA A 304 -16.54 1.78 22.55
N THR A 305 -16.65 0.48 22.81
CA THR A 305 -17.70 -0.12 23.62
C THR A 305 -17.68 0.43 25.04
N GLU A 306 -16.52 0.58 25.64
CA GLU A 306 -16.34 1.18 26.98
C GLU A 306 -16.80 2.63 26.99
N GLU A 307 -16.46 3.43 25.99
CA GLU A 307 -16.92 4.83 25.89
C GLU A 307 -18.44 4.92 25.81
N LEU A 308 -19.08 4.02 25.07
CA LEU A 308 -20.56 3.95 25.00
C LEU A 308 -21.17 3.54 26.33
N GLY A 309 -20.58 2.58 27.05
CA GLY A 309 -21.03 2.12 28.37
C GLY A 309 -20.91 3.18 29.45
N GLN A 310 -19.82 3.94 29.45
CA GLN A 310 -19.63 5.04 30.41
C GLN A 310 -20.70 6.13 30.30
N ARG A 311 -21.32 6.33 29.14
CA ARG A 311 -22.37 7.33 28.93
C ARG A 311 -23.75 6.86 29.31
N ILE A 312 -23.96 5.54 29.37
CA ILE A 312 -25.23 4.95 29.81
C ILE A 312 -25.33 5.02 31.36
N SER A 313 -24.19 5.09 32.03
CA SER A 313 -24.11 5.13 33.50
C SER A 313 -24.10 6.54 34.11
N THR A 314 -24.13 7.59 33.32
CA THR A 314 -24.24 8.98 33.75
C THR A 314 -25.59 9.57 33.40
#